data_fd0ea18b4a277451d240f9269678e91c
#
_entry.id   fd0ea18b4a277451d240f9269678e91c
#
_cell.length_a   1.000
_cell.length_b   1.000
_cell.length_c   1.000
_cell.angle_alpha   90.00
_cell.angle_beta   90.00
_cell.angle_gamma   90.00
#
_symmetry.space_group_name_H-M   'P 1'
#
loop_
_entity.id
_entity.type
_entity.pdbx_description
1 polymer ?
#
loop_
_entity_poly.entity_id
_entity_poly.type
_entity_poly.pdbx_seq_one_letter_code
_entity_poly.pdbx_strand_id
1 'polypeptide(L)'
;MISSRTYAAQRRPILLALLLRLAAAVPVLVGMVIAVFFIAHILPGDPFAHYVSPTLPAAVAEQARRAFGLDQPLGVQFLTWVRHVLVWDFGVSYTTHQSVLSMISQALPVSLILGSSAFIVQVLLALTMALVSVHRPGGRLDRLLSAGGMVLYATPSYFFGILLLAVFSFWLGILPSGHWQSVDASALPPLALFWDRAVHLVLPVAAIAIPRAAAFARYLRSSLLRTLERPFILAARSQGLPERSIIWNHALPNALMSAISLGGLELGTLLTGTLVTETLFAFPGMGRLTVAAVLSRDYPLLVGCTIVSGCLVIVANSIADVLHAALDPRVRTE
;
A
#
# COMPACT_ATOMS: atom_id res chain seq x y z
N MET A 1 28.23 24.83 20.45
CA MET A 1 27.98 25.51 19.16
C MET A 1 28.43 24.56 18.05
N ILE A 2 27.60 23.57 17.68
CA ILE A 2 27.85 22.63 16.56
C ILE A 2 27.41 23.37 15.31
N SER A 3 28.40 23.68 14.45
CA SER A 3 28.26 24.62 13.35
C SER A 3 27.24 24.19 12.29
N SER A 4 26.45 25.16 11.82
CA SER A 4 25.50 25.03 10.70
C SER A 4 26.10 24.44 9.40
N ARG A 5 27.40 24.40 9.29
CA ARG A 5 28.15 23.77 8.16
C ARG A 5 28.05 22.23 8.16
N THR A 6 27.92 21.56 9.30
CA THR A 6 27.80 20.11 9.41
C THR A 6 26.45 19.62 8.92
N TYR A 7 25.39 20.41 9.13
CA TYR A 7 24.02 20.10 8.67
C TYR A 7 23.85 20.24 7.14
N ALA A 8 24.55 21.18 6.51
CA ALA A 8 24.47 21.37 5.05
C ALA A 8 25.22 20.27 4.27
N ALA A 9 26.35 19.78 4.81
CA ALA A 9 27.10 18.67 4.22
C ALA A 9 26.35 17.33 4.30
N GLN A 10 25.49 17.14 5.30
CA GLN A 10 24.68 15.92 5.50
C GLN A 10 23.46 15.82 4.56
N ARG A 11 22.98 16.92 3.98
CA ARG A 11 21.79 16.91 3.07
C ARG A 11 22.14 16.55 1.62
N ARG A 12 23.37 16.78 1.17
CA ARG A 12 23.79 16.53 -0.23
C ARG A 12 23.66 15.06 -0.65
N PRO A 13 24.12 14.06 0.12
CA PRO A 13 24.02 12.66 -0.29
C PRO A 13 22.57 12.15 -0.30
N ILE A 14 21.73 12.60 0.62
CA ILE A 14 20.30 12.20 0.67
C ILE A 14 19.55 12.78 -0.55
N LEU A 15 19.79 14.04 -0.89
CA LEU A 15 19.17 14.68 -2.05
C LEU A 15 19.59 14.02 -3.36
N LEU A 16 20.88 13.69 -3.49
CA LEU A 16 21.40 13.00 -4.67
C LEU A 16 20.82 11.59 -4.79
N ALA A 17 20.75 10.83 -3.69
CA ALA A 17 20.13 9.51 -3.68
C ALA A 17 18.64 9.59 -4.08
N LEU A 18 17.92 10.60 -3.62
CA LEU A 18 16.52 10.84 -3.97
C LEU A 18 16.36 11.19 -5.45
N LEU A 19 17.22 12.04 -6.00
CA LEU A 19 17.23 12.40 -7.42
C LEU A 19 17.55 11.20 -8.31
N LEU A 20 18.54 10.39 -7.96
CA LEU A 20 18.89 9.17 -8.70
C LEU A 20 17.72 8.16 -8.70
N ARG A 21 17.03 8.02 -7.59
CA ARG A 21 15.86 7.12 -7.47
C ARG A 21 14.65 7.63 -8.26
N LEU A 22 14.38 8.92 -8.21
CA LEU A 22 13.34 9.54 -9.05
C LEU A 22 13.69 9.38 -10.53
N ALA A 23 14.95 9.53 -10.90
CA ALA A 23 15.42 9.27 -12.26
C ALA A 23 15.25 7.79 -12.66
N ALA A 24 15.54 6.85 -11.75
CA ALA A 24 15.32 5.42 -11.98
C ALA A 24 13.83 5.04 -12.03
N ALA A 25 12.94 5.81 -11.42
CA ALA A 25 11.50 5.59 -11.49
C ALA A 25 10.91 5.99 -12.86
N VAL A 26 11.53 6.94 -13.56
CA VAL A 26 11.04 7.42 -14.87
C VAL A 26 10.92 6.29 -15.91
N PRO A 27 11.93 5.43 -16.14
CA PRO A 27 11.80 4.31 -17.06
C PRO A 27 10.66 3.34 -16.67
N VAL A 28 10.44 3.12 -15.37
CA VAL A 28 9.37 2.26 -14.86
C VAL A 28 8.01 2.88 -15.17
N LEU A 29 7.82 4.19 -14.92
CA LEU A 29 6.60 4.91 -15.25
C LEU A 29 6.35 4.91 -16.75
N VAL A 30 7.36 5.18 -17.56
CA VAL A 30 7.25 5.15 -19.02
C VAL A 30 6.86 3.76 -19.51
N GLY A 31 7.53 2.71 -19.02
CA GLY A 31 7.20 1.33 -19.35
C GLY A 31 5.76 0.96 -18.95
N MET A 32 5.32 1.41 -17.78
CA MET A 32 3.95 1.21 -17.31
C MET A 32 2.93 1.93 -18.19
N VAL A 33 3.17 3.20 -18.53
CA VAL A 33 2.33 4.02 -19.43
C VAL A 33 2.20 3.33 -20.78
N ILE A 34 3.32 2.87 -21.37
CA ILE A 34 3.34 2.13 -22.63
C ILE A 34 2.53 0.84 -22.51
N ALA A 35 2.81 0.04 -21.48
CA ALA A 35 2.13 -1.25 -21.29
C ALA A 35 0.61 -1.08 -21.13
N VAL A 36 0.18 -0.11 -20.32
CA VAL A 36 -1.25 0.18 -20.08
C VAL A 36 -1.94 0.61 -21.37
N PHE A 37 -1.30 1.48 -22.17
CA PHE A 37 -1.83 1.90 -23.46
C PHE A 37 -2.05 0.71 -24.40
N PHE A 38 -1.02 -0.13 -24.59
CA PHE A 38 -1.13 -1.28 -25.51
C PHE A 38 -2.09 -2.34 -24.99
N ILE A 39 -2.11 -2.62 -23.67
CA ILE A 39 -3.06 -3.56 -23.09
C ILE A 39 -4.49 -3.06 -23.33
N ALA A 40 -4.78 -1.77 -23.15
CA ALA A 40 -6.08 -1.20 -23.40
C ALA A 40 -6.52 -1.35 -24.86
N HIS A 41 -5.58 -1.34 -25.81
CA HIS A 41 -5.87 -1.52 -27.25
C HIS A 41 -5.97 -2.99 -27.70
N ILE A 42 -5.31 -3.92 -26.99
CA ILE A 42 -5.34 -5.36 -27.30
C ILE A 42 -6.58 -6.04 -26.72
N LEU A 43 -7.14 -5.49 -25.63
CA LEU A 43 -8.32 -6.08 -25.01
C LEU A 43 -9.50 -6.11 -25.98
N PRO A 44 -10.15 -7.28 -26.15
CA PRO A 44 -11.26 -7.42 -27.07
C PRO A 44 -12.46 -6.59 -26.62
N GLY A 45 -12.93 -5.72 -27.50
CA GLY A 45 -14.08 -4.81 -27.32
C GLY A 45 -13.76 -3.43 -27.89
N ASP A 46 -14.76 -2.83 -28.52
CA ASP A 46 -14.65 -1.43 -28.93
C ASP A 46 -14.76 -0.56 -27.67
N PRO A 47 -13.71 0.19 -27.27
CA PRO A 47 -13.79 1.07 -26.10
C PRO A 47 -14.96 2.06 -26.18
N PHE A 48 -15.48 2.29 -27.38
CA PHE A 48 -16.58 3.21 -27.67
C PHE A 48 -17.93 2.52 -27.77
N ALA A 49 -18.01 1.19 -27.76
CA ALA A 49 -19.29 0.48 -27.76
C ALA A 49 -20.22 0.91 -26.58
N HIS A 50 -19.64 1.41 -25.51
CA HIS A 50 -20.39 1.94 -24.37
C HIS A 50 -20.85 3.40 -24.53
N TYR A 51 -20.15 4.21 -25.38
CA TYR A 51 -20.60 5.56 -25.74
C TYR A 51 -21.63 5.56 -26.87
N VAL A 52 -21.58 4.53 -27.70
CA VAL A 52 -22.47 4.38 -28.83
C VAL A 52 -23.59 3.44 -28.41
N SER A 53 -24.70 4.00 -27.95
CA SER A 53 -25.93 3.20 -27.75
C SER A 53 -26.20 2.41 -29.04
N PRO A 54 -26.58 1.12 -28.95
CA PRO A 54 -26.94 0.33 -30.15
C PRO A 54 -28.02 0.98 -31.04
N THR A 55 -28.67 2.00 -30.49
CA THR A 55 -29.73 2.77 -31.17
C THR A 55 -29.21 4.01 -31.91
N LEU A 56 -27.92 4.39 -31.77
CA LEU A 56 -27.35 5.55 -32.44
C LEU A 56 -27.05 5.24 -33.92
N PRO A 57 -27.36 6.17 -34.83
CA PRO A 57 -26.96 6.04 -36.23
C PRO A 57 -25.46 5.88 -36.38
N ALA A 58 -25.03 5.00 -37.30
CA ALA A 58 -23.59 4.75 -37.56
C ALA A 58 -22.79 6.02 -37.85
N ALA A 59 -23.42 7.05 -38.46
CA ALA A 59 -22.79 8.35 -38.72
C ALA A 59 -22.42 9.09 -37.43
N VAL A 60 -23.21 9.00 -36.36
CA VAL A 60 -22.92 9.66 -35.08
C VAL A 60 -21.80 8.95 -34.36
N ALA A 61 -21.79 7.60 -34.43
CA ALA A 61 -20.69 6.80 -33.91
C ALA A 61 -19.36 7.12 -34.58
N GLU A 62 -19.36 7.28 -35.88
CA GLU A 62 -18.15 7.65 -36.66
C GLU A 62 -17.68 9.06 -36.37
N GLN A 63 -18.60 10.03 -36.19
CA GLN A 63 -18.24 11.37 -35.74
C GLN A 63 -17.61 11.38 -34.35
N ALA A 64 -18.14 10.59 -33.43
CA ALA A 64 -17.57 10.44 -32.08
C ALA A 64 -16.16 9.85 -32.17
N ARG A 65 -15.93 8.80 -32.94
CA ARG A 65 -14.58 8.22 -33.14
C ARG A 65 -13.57 9.22 -33.64
N ARG A 66 -13.96 10.06 -34.62
CA ARG A 66 -13.10 11.15 -35.16
C ARG A 66 -12.85 12.25 -34.12
N ALA A 67 -13.86 12.63 -33.37
CA ALA A 67 -13.72 13.62 -32.31
C ALA A 67 -12.73 13.21 -31.21
N PHE A 68 -12.63 11.90 -30.92
CA PHE A 68 -11.67 11.33 -29.99
C PHE A 68 -10.33 10.93 -30.63
N GLY A 69 -10.15 11.15 -31.94
CA GLY A 69 -8.91 10.90 -32.67
C GLY A 69 -8.57 9.41 -32.83
N LEU A 70 -9.56 8.52 -32.76
CA LEU A 70 -9.36 7.07 -32.87
C LEU A 70 -9.19 6.58 -34.32
N ASP A 71 -9.45 7.44 -35.26
CA ASP A 71 -9.15 7.27 -36.69
C ASP A 71 -7.67 7.54 -37.00
N GLN A 72 -6.92 8.13 -36.06
CA GLN A 72 -5.51 8.45 -36.24
C GLN A 72 -4.62 7.21 -36.08
N PRO A 73 -3.39 7.21 -36.68
CA PRO A 73 -2.40 6.14 -36.41
C PRO A 73 -2.10 5.97 -34.93
N LEU A 74 -1.88 4.72 -34.48
CA LEU A 74 -1.64 4.37 -33.07
C LEU A 74 -0.56 5.25 -32.40
N GLY A 75 0.50 5.64 -33.14
CA GLY A 75 1.54 6.51 -32.60
C GLY A 75 1.03 7.91 -32.27
N VAL A 76 0.10 8.46 -33.05
CA VAL A 76 -0.51 9.75 -32.78
C VAL A 76 -1.46 9.67 -31.59
N GLN A 77 -2.27 8.60 -31.53
CA GLN A 77 -3.14 8.33 -30.39
C GLN A 77 -2.33 8.21 -29.09
N PHE A 78 -1.22 7.47 -29.12
CA PHE A 78 -0.32 7.34 -27.98
C PHE A 78 0.24 8.68 -27.51
N LEU A 79 0.79 9.49 -28.43
CA LEU A 79 1.36 10.81 -28.08
C LEU A 79 0.32 11.77 -27.51
N THR A 80 -0.87 11.78 -28.08
CA THR A 80 -1.99 12.60 -27.59
C THR A 80 -2.40 12.14 -26.20
N TRP A 81 -2.55 10.85 -26.03
CA TRP A 81 -2.91 10.26 -24.73
C TRP A 81 -1.84 10.52 -23.65
N VAL A 82 -0.55 10.36 -23.96
CA VAL A 82 0.55 10.69 -23.03
C VAL A 82 0.52 12.15 -22.60
N ARG A 83 0.20 13.09 -23.53
CA ARG A 83 0.04 14.50 -23.17
C ARG A 83 -1.07 14.71 -22.13
N HIS A 84 -2.21 14.06 -22.28
CA HIS A 84 -3.29 14.11 -21.30
C HIS A 84 -2.87 13.52 -19.96
N VAL A 85 -2.19 12.37 -19.94
CA VAL A 85 -1.66 11.75 -18.72
C VAL A 85 -0.69 12.68 -17.98
N LEU A 86 0.19 13.38 -18.69
CA LEU A 86 1.16 14.32 -18.10
C LEU A 86 0.51 15.52 -17.40
N VAL A 87 -0.70 15.90 -17.80
CA VAL A 87 -1.48 16.96 -17.15
C VAL A 87 -2.55 16.41 -16.20
N TRP A 88 -2.47 15.11 -15.85
CA TRP A 88 -3.42 14.42 -14.98
C TRP A 88 -4.87 14.41 -15.50
N ASP A 89 -5.04 14.55 -16.80
CA ASP A 89 -6.33 14.40 -17.46
C ASP A 89 -6.49 12.95 -17.94
N PHE A 90 -7.20 12.15 -17.16
CA PHE A 90 -7.52 10.75 -17.50
C PHE A 90 -8.86 10.63 -18.24
N GLY A 91 -9.50 11.75 -18.54
CA GLY A 91 -10.81 11.78 -19.20
C GLY A 91 -11.97 11.46 -18.27
N VAL A 92 -13.02 10.91 -18.85
CA VAL A 92 -14.31 10.62 -18.21
C VAL A 92 -14.53 9.11 -18.19
N SER A 93 -15.02 8.59 -17.06
CA SER A 93 -15.42 7.19 -16.91
C SER A 93 -16.55 6.84 -17.89
N TYR A 94 -16.43 5.71 -18.55
CA TYR A 94 -17.40 5.24 -19.54
C TYR A 94 -18.73 4.82 -18.88
N THR A 95 -18.67 4.34 -17.66
CA THR A 95 -19.83 3.81 -16.95
C THR A 95 -20.56 4.85 -16.11
N THR A 96 -19.81 5.73 -15.44
CA THR A 96 -20.39 6.70 -14.51
C THR A 96 -20.53 8.11 -15.10
N HIS A 97 -19.88 8.38 -16.24
CA HIS A 97 -19.79 9.72 -16.87
C HIS A 97 -19.20 10.80 -15.95
N GLN A 98 -18.44 10.40 -14.93
CA GLN A 98 -17.73 11.29 -14.02
C GLN A 98 -16.25 11.42 -14.41
N SER A 99 -15.63 12.54 -14.05
CA SER A 99 -14.18 12.69 -14.22
C SER A 99 -13.43 11.60 -13.46
N VAL A 100 -12.54 10.88 -14.15
CA VAL A 100 -11.71 9.82 -13.57
C VAL A 100 -10.87 10.38 -12.42
N LEU A 101 -10.28 11.56 -12.57
CA LEU A 101 -9.50 12.20 -11.52
C LEU A 101 -10.33 12.48 -10.26
N SER A 102 -11.59 12.89 -10.42
CA SER A 102 -12.50 13.08 -9.29
C SER A 102 -12.79 11.77 -8.55
N MET A 103 -13.06 10.69 -9.27
CA MET A 103 -13.29 9.36 -8.69
C MET A 103 -12.06 8.85 -7.92
N ILE A 104 -10.88 9.01 -8.50
CA ILE A 104 -9.61 8.65 -7.89
C ILE A 104 -9.34 9.48 -6.63
N SER A 105 -9.57 10.80 -6.69
CA SER A 105 -9.34 11.68 -5.54
C SER A 105 -10.24 11.38 -4.35
N GLN A 106 -11.41 10.80 -4.56
CA GLN A 106 -12.31 10.33 -3.51
C GLN A 106 -11.89 8.96 -2.95
N ALA A 107 -11.45 8.05 -3.81
CA ALA A 107 -11.07 6.69 -3.41
C ALA A 107 -9.68 6.62 -2.74
N LEU A 108 -8.74 7.43 -3.20
CA LEU A 108 -7.36 7.41 -2.76
C LEU A 108 -7.17 7.61 -1.25
N PRO A 109 -7.79 8.61 -0.60
CA PRO A 109 -7.65 8.80 0.85
C PRO A 109 -8.12 7.58 1.65
N VAL A 110 -9.18 6.90 1.21
CA VAL A 110 -9.72 5.72 1.88
C VAL A 110 -8.70 4.57 1.85
N SER A 111 -8.10 4.29 0.68
CA SER A 111 -7.04 3.28 0.56
C SER A 111 -5.80 3.63 1.37
N LEU A 112 -5.40 4.92 1.39
CA LEU A 112 -4.25 5.38 2.18
C LEU A 112 -4.49 5.21 3.68
N ILE A 113 -5.69 5.51 4.17
CA ILE A 113 -6.05 5.32 5.58
C ILE A 113 -6.07 3.83 5.92
N LEU A 114 -6.68 2.99 5.09
CA LEU A 114 -6.72 1.55 5.29
C LEU A 114 -5.30 0.95 5.29
N GLY A 115 -4.50 1.25 4.27
CA GLY A 115 -3.14 0.73 4.12
C GLY A 115 -2.20 1.19 5.24
N SER A 116 -2.23 2.48 5.60
CA SER A 116 -1.40 3.01 6.69
C SER A 116 -1.82 2.47 8.06
N SER A 117 -3.13 2.37 8.33
CA SER A 117 -3.64 1.77 9.56
C SER A 117 -3.23 0.29 9.68
N ALA A 118 -3.37 -0.47 8.59
CA ALA A 118 -2.94 -1.86 8.55
C ALA A 118 -1.43 -2.00 8.77
N PHE A 119 -0.61 -1.13 8.18
CA PHE A 119 0.83 -1.12 8.37
C PHE A 119 1.23 -0.83 9.82
N ILE A 120 0.62 0.17 10.44
CA ILE A 120 0.88 0.52 11.85
C ILE A 120 0.54 -0.67 12.76
N VAL A 121 -0.65 -1.25 12.61
CA VAL A 121 -1.09 -2.41 13.41
C VAL A 121 -0.19 -3.62 13.16
N GLN A 122 0.18 -3.90 11.90
CA GLN A 122 1.13 -4.96 11.53
C GLN A 122 2.46 -4.80 12.25
N VAL A 123 3.07 -3.61 12.22
CA VAL A 123 4.37 -3.36 12.84
C VAL A 123 4.29 -3.50 14.35
N LEU A 124 3.26 -2.95 14.99
CA LEU A 124 3.05 -3.04 16.44
C LEU A 124 2.86 -4.50 16.89
N LEU A 125 2.03 -5.27 16.18
CA LEU A 125 1.83 -6.69 16.45
C LEU A 125 3.12 -7.48 16.25
N ALA A 126 3.83 -7.26 15.15
CA ALA A 126 5.08 -7.95 14.84
C ALA A 126 6.16 -7.66 15.88
N LEU A 127 6.31 -6.40 16.28
CA LEU A 127 7.24 -6.00 17.33
C LEU A 127 6.92 -6.68 18.65
N THR A 128 5.66 -6.66 19.06
CA THR A 128 5.20 -7.32 20.29
C THR A 128 5.47 -8.83 20.26
N MET A 129 5.10 -9.50 19.16
CA MET A 129 5.33 -10.94 18.98
C MET A 129 6.83 -11.27 19.00
N ALA A 130 7.67 -10.51 18.33
CA ALA A 130 9.12 -10.72 18.28
C ALA A 130 9.77 -10.54 19.65
N LEU A 131 9.43 -9.47 20.38
CA LEU A 131 9.94 -9.20 21.72
C LEU A 131 9.54 -10.29 22.74
N VAL A 132 8.28 -10.71 22.70
CA VAL A 132 7.79 -11.80 23.55
C VAL A 132 8.52 -13.11 23.25
N SER A 133 8.73 -13.42 21.96
CA SER A 133 9.45 -14.64 21.55
C SER A 133 10.90 -14.64 21.96
N VAL A 134 11.59 -13.51 21.93
CA VAL A 134 13.02 -13.38 22.27
C VAL A 134 13.27 -13.47 23.78
N HIS A 135 12.25 -13.19 24.60
CA HIS A 135 12.39 -13.26 26.06
C HIS A 135 12.65 -14.70 26.58
N ARG A 136 12.08 -15.73 25.92
CA ARG A 136 12.32 -17.16 26.19
C ARG A 136 12.36 -17.95 24.88
N PRO A 137 13.49 -17.93 24.17
CA PRO A 137 13.64 -18.64 22.90
C PRO A 137 13.42 -20.14 23.08
N GLY A 138 12.62 -20.75 22.19
CA GLY A 138 12.24 -22.17 22.28
C GLY A 138 11.19 -22.49 23.34
N GLY A 139 10.72 -21.50 24.11
CA GLY A 139 9.65 -21.67 25.10
C GLY A 139 8.29 -21.99 24.46
N ARG A 140 7.29 -22.35 25.30
CA ARG A 140 5.93 -22.69 24.81
C ARG A 140 5.29 -21.53 24.02
N LEU A 141 5.44 -20.31 24.50
CA LEU A 141 4.86 -19.12 23.86
C LEU A 141 5.54 -18.81 22.53
N ASP A 142 6.88 -18.90 22.46
CA ASP A 142 7.64 -18.73 21.21
C ASP A 142 7.23 -19.78 20.16
N ARG A 143 7.07 -21.04 20.57
CA ARG A 143 6.59 -22.10 19.68
C ARG A 143 5.17 -21.84 19.19
N LEU A 144 4.27 -21.41 20.08
CA LEU A 144 2.88 -21.11 19.75
C LEU A 144 2.79 -19.94 18.76
N LEU A 145 3.50 -18.84 19.02
CA LEU A 145 3.54 -17.67 18.11
C LEU A 145 4.16 -18.02 16.76
N SER A 146 5.21 -18.84 16.75
CA SER A 146 5.87 -19.28 15.50
C SER A 146 4.97 -20.21 14.68
N ALA A 147 4.36 -21.23 15.32
CA ALA A 147 3.48 -22.17 14.63
C ALA A 147 2.16 -21.50 14.19
N GLY A 148 1.51 -20.75 15.08
CA GLY A 148 0.29 -19.99 14.74
C GLY A 148 0.53 -18.96 13.67
N GLY A 149 1.67 -18.27 13.74
CA GLY A 149 2.09 -17.31 12.72
C GLY A 149 2.33 -17.96 11.35
N MET A 150 2.84 -19.20 11.32
CA MET A 150 3.02 -19.95 10.07
C MET A 150 1.67 -20.32 9.44
N VAL A 151 0.72 -20.76 10.25
CA VAL A 151 -0.65 -21.06 9.80
C VAL A 151 -1.34 -19.79 9.25
N LEU A 152 -1.25 -18.68 9.97
CA LEU A 152 -1.82 -17.40 9.52
C LEU A 152 -1.20 -16.90 8.23
N TYR A 153 0.12 -17.01 8.10
CA TYR A 153 0.83 -16.61 6.87
C TYR A 153 0.48 -17.50 5.66
N ALA A 154 0.27 -18.80 5.88
CA ALA A 154 -0.14 -19.73 4.84
C ALA A 154 -1.62 -19.57 4.45
N THR A 155 -2.42 -18.92 5.29
CA THR A 155 -3.84 -18.68 5.03
C THR A 155 -4.00 -17.53 4.03
N PRO A 156 -4.73 -17.72 2.92
CA PRO A 156 -5.02 -16.63 1.99
C PRO A 156 -5.75 -15.47 2.72
N SER A 157 -5.32 -14.24 2.48
CA SER A 157 -5.85 -13.05 3.21
C SER A 157 -7.36 -12.88 3.06
N TYR A 158 -7.92 -13.19 1.89
CA TYR A 158 -9.36 -13.14 1.67
C TYR A 158 -10.13 -14.16 2.52
N PHE A 159 -9.58 -15.38 2.67
CA PHE A 159 -10.20 -16.42 3.51
C PHE A 159 -10.19 -16.00 4.98
N PHE A 160 -9.08 -15.46 5.46
CA PHE A 160 -8.97 -14.90 6.81
C PHE A 160 -9.97 -13.74 7.02
N GLY A 161 -10.11 -12.86 6.02
CA GLY A 161 -11.11 -11.79 6.04
C GLY A 161 -12.55 -12.30 6.12
N ILE A 162 -12.90 -13.34 5.34
CA ILE A 162 -14.22 -13.99 5.41
C ILE A 162 -14.46 -14.61 6.79
N LEU A 163 -13.46 -15.25 7.37
CA LEU A 163 -13.57 -15.84 8.71
C LEU A 163 -13.83 -14.76 9.77
N LEU A 164 -13.13 -13.63 9.69
CA LEU A 164 -13.36 -12.49 10.60
C LEU A 164 -14.78 -11.93 10.44
N LEU A 165 -15.27 -11.78 9.22
CA LEU A 165 -16.66 -11.37 8.96
C LEU A 165 -17.65 -12.36 9.55
N ALA A 166 -17.46 -13.64 9.30
CA ALA A 166 -18.36 -14.68 9.80
C ALA A 166 -18.44 -14.67 11.33
N VAL A 167 -17.31 -14.54 12.01
CA VAL A 167 -17.25 -14.58 13.48
C VAL A 167 -17.74 -13.26 14.08
N PHE A 168 -17.13 -12.13 13.70
CA PHE A 168 -17.32 -10.87 14.44
C PHE A 168 -18.53 -10.06 13.96
N SER A 169 -18.89 -10.17 12.68
CA SER A 169 -20.00 -9.43 12.13
C SER A 169 -21.29 -10.25 12.14
N PHE A 170 -21.26 -11.49 11.58
CA PHE A 170 -22.48 -12.27 11.43
C PHE A 170 -22.83 -13.09 12.68
N TRP A 171 -21.85 -13.75 13.32
CA TRP A 171 -22.13 -14.63 14.46
C TRP A 171 -22.25 -13.86 15.77
N LEU A 172 -21.29 -12.99 16.08
CA LEU A 172 -21.29 -12.20 17.31
C LEU A 172 -22.04 -10.87 17.18
N GLY A 173 -22.20 -10.32 15.98
CA GLY A 173 -22.91 -9.06 15.73
C GLY A 173 -22.25 -7.81 16.37
N ILE A 174 -20.94 -7.87 16.69
CA ILE A 174 -20.24 -6.81 17.43
C ILE A 174 -19.51 -5.81 16.55
N LEU A 175 -19.24 -6.15 15.28
CA LEU A 175 -18.53 -5.28 14.33
C LEU A 175 -19.29 -5.20 13.01
N PRO A 176 -19.24 -4.07 12.30
CA PRO A 176 -19.89 -3.91 11.01
C PRO A 176 -19.28 -4.84 9.96
N SER A 177 -20.10 -5.31 9.01
CA SER A 177 -19.66 -6.22 7.94
C SER A 177 -18.87 -5.55 6.82
N GLY A 178 -18.94 -4.23 6.72
CA GLY A 178 -18.25 -3.51 5.64
C GLY A 178 -18.67 -2.06 5.55
N HIS A 179 -18.31 -1.43 4.42
CA HIS A 179 -18.44 -0.01 4.14
C HIS A 179 -17.50 0.85 4.97
N TRP A 180 -17.33 2.10 4.51
CA TRP A 180 -16.45 3.07 5.14
C TRP A 180 -17.05 3.68 6.41
N GLN A 181 -18.36 3.70 6.51
CA GLN A 181 -19.13 4.32 7.59
C GLN A 181 -20.58 3.83 7.59
N SER A 182 -21.30 4.08 8.66
CA SER A 182 -22.72 3.76 8.78
C SER A 182 -23.58 4.57 7.80
N VAL A 183 -24.77 4.08 7.49
CA VAL A 183 -25.72 4.74 6.57
C VAL A 183 -26.10 6.14 7.07
N ASP A 184 -26.26 6.30 8.39
CA ASP A 184 -26.64 7.56 9.02
C ASP A 184 -25.44 8.48 9.36
N ALA A 185 -24.24 8.16 8.85
CA ALA A 185 -23.00 8.87 9.17
C ALA A 185 -23.03 10.37 8.83
N SER A 186 -23.83 10.79 7.85
CA SER A 186 -23.97 12.20 7.49
C SER A 186 -24.63 13.06 8.58
N ALA A 187 -25.38 12.45 9.49
CA ALA A 187 -26.03 13.11 10.62
C ALA A 187 -25.15 13.11 11.89
N LEU A 188 -24.03 12.41 11.89
CA LEU A 188 -23.15 12.28 13.07
C LEU A 188 -22.28 13.52 13.28
N PRO A 189 -22.09 13.97 14.53
CA PRO A 189 -21.10 14.99 14.86
C PRO A 189 -19.67 14.45 14.58
N PRO A 190 -18.66 15.34 14.35
CA PRO A 190 -17.33 14.93 13.88
C PRO A 190 -16.64 13.83 14.72
N LEU A 191 -16.79 13.88 16.04
CA LEU A 191 -16.22 12.88 16.94
C LEU A 191 -16.91 11.51 16.80
N ALA A 192 -18.23 11.49 16.70
CA ALA A 192 -18.98 10.25 16.49
C ALA A 192 -18.68 9.65 15.12
N LEU A 193 -18.57 10.48 14.09
CA LEU A 193 -18.16 10.04 12.74
C LEU A 193 -16.75 9.44 12.74
N PHE A 194 -15.81 10.02 13.49
CA PHE A 194 -14.47 9.44 13.64
C PHE A 194 -14.53 8.03 14.25
N TRP A 195 -15.27 7.86 15.34
CA TRP A 195 -15.42 6.55 15.98
C TRP A 195 -16.18 5.56 15.11
N ASP A 196 -17.21 5.97 14.39
CA ASP A 196 -17.93 5.15 13.43
C ASP A 196 -16.97 4.59 12.37
N ARG A 197 -16.18 5.45 11.74
CA ARG A 197 -15.16 5.04 10.76
C ARG A 197 -14.07 4.15 11.37
N ALA A 198 -13.64 4.44 12.59
CA ALA A 198 -12.65 3.62 13.28
C ALA A 198 -13.15 2.20 13.53
N VAL A 199 -14.41 2.02 13.92
CA VAL A 199 -15.03 0.69 14.10
C VAL A 199 -15.14 -0.06 12.76
N HIS A 200 -15.50 0.62 11.67
CA HIS A 200 -15.56 0.03 10.33
C HIS A 200 -14.18 -0.40 9.81
N LEU A 201 -13.10 0.24 10.26
CA LEU A 201 -11.72 -0.14 9.91
C LEU A 201 -11.21 -1.39 10.64
N VAL A 202 -11.79 -1.79 11.77
CA VAL A 202 -11.25 -2.87 12.62
C VAL A 202 -11.07 -4.18 11.85
N LEU A 203 -12.12 -4.68 11.21
CA LEU A 203 -12.06 -5.97 10.50
C LEU A 203 -11.16 -5.92 9.25
N PRO A 204 -11.26 -4.92 8.35
CA PRO A 204 -10.37 -4.80 7.21
C PRO A 204 -8.90 -4.69 7.61
N VAL A 205 -8.59 -3.87 8.62
CA VAL A 205 -7.23 -3.72 9.15
C VAL A 205 -6.73 -5.03 9.75
N ALA A 206 -7.54 -5.73 10.53
CA ALA A 206 -7.18 -7.03 11.11
C ALA A 206 -6.92 -8.08 10.03
N ALA A 207 -7.75 -8.12 8.98
CA ALA A 207 -7.61 -9.05 7.86
C ALA A 207 -6.29 -8.90 7.11
N ILE A 208 -5.78 -7.67 6.99
CA ILE A 208 -4.51 -7.36 6.36
C ILE A 208 -3.35 -7.55 7.34
N ALA A 209 -3.46 -6.93 8.53
CA ALA A 209 -2.35 -6.77 9.46
C ALA A 209 -1.93 -8.07 10.14
N ILE A 210 -2.88 -8.91 10.57
CA ILE A 210 -2.58 -10.09 11.39
C ILE A 210 -1.73 -11.12 10.63
N PRO A 211 -2.09 -11.57 9.41
CA PRO A 211 -1.26 -12.52 8.67
C PRO A 211 0.13 -11.96 8.33
N ARG A 212 0.22 -10.69 7.95
CA ARG A 212 1.48 -10.03 7.62
C ARG A 212 2.35 -9.79 8.84
N ALA A 213 1.75 -9.45 10.00
CA ALA A 213 2.47 -9.30 11.26
C ALA A 213 3.21 -10.58 11.66
N ALA A 214 2.62 -11.74 11.41
CA ALA A 214 3.25 -13.03 11.72
C ALA A 214 4.55 -13.26 10.92
N ALA A 215 4.55 -12.92 9.63
CA ALA A 215 5.75 -13.00 8.78
C ALA A 215 6.82 -11.99 9.23
N PHE A 216 6.42 -10.75 9.46
CA PHE A 216 7.32 -9.68 9.88
C PHE A 216 7.90 -9.94 11.28
N ALA A 217 7.11 -10.47 12.20
CA ALA A 217 7.55 -10.89 13.55
C ALA A 217 8.64 -11.94 13.49
N ARG A 218 8.51 -12.95 12.62
CA ARG A 218 9.53 -14.00 12.43
C ARG A 218 10.84 -13.42 11.93
N TYR A 219 10.79 -12.50 10.98
CA TYR A 219 11.97 -11.80 10.49
C TYR A 219 12.65 -11.00 11.61
N LEU A 220 11.88 -10.19 12.33
CA LEU A 220 12.37 -9.34 13.42
C LEU A 220 12.92 -10.18 14.58
N ARG A 221 12.26 -11.28 14.94
CA ARG A 221 12.75 -12.24 15.94
C ARG A 221 14.12 -12.80 15.54
N SER A 222 14.27 -13.25 14.29
CA SER A 222 15.55 -13.77 13.80
C SER A 222 16.65 -12.70 13.80
N SER A 223 16.33 -11.48 13.45
CA SER A 223 17.27 -10.34 13.49
C SER A 223 17.68 -10.02 14.95
N LEU A 224 16.72 -10.01 15.87
CA LEU A 224 16.99 -9.79 17.30
C LEU A 224 17.90 -10.89 17.87
N LEU A 225 17.62 -12.17 17.62
CA LEU A 225 18.44 -13.27 18.11
C LEU A 225 19.89 -13.16 17.60
N ARG A 226 20.09 -12.92 16.30
CA ARG A 226 21.43 -12.71 15.74
C ARG A 226 22.13 -11.49 16.35
N THR A 227 21.38 -10.44 16.66
CA THR A 227 21.96 -9.24 17.29
C THR A 227 22.39 -9.51 18.72
N LEU A 228 21.62 -10.30 19.48
CA LEU A 228 21.93 -10.66 20.87
C LEU A 228 23.20 -11.53 21.03
N GLU A 229 23.66 -12.17 19.95
CA GLU A 229 24.90 -12.95 19.91
C GLU A 229 26.14 -12.11 19.56
N ARG A 230 25.98 -10.81 19.23
CA ARG A 230 27.09 -9.97 18.81
C ARG A 230 28.02 -9.56 19.96
N PRO A 231 29.35 -9.35 19.69
CA PRO A 231 30.33 -9.02 20.74
C PRO A 231 29.99 -7.80 21.58
N PHE A 232 29.37 -6.76 21.00
CA PHE A 232 28.99 -5.57 21.75
C PHE A 232 27.88 -5.83 22.79
N ILE A 233 27.02 -6.82 22.55
CA ILE A 233 26.02 -7.26 23.53
C ILE A 233 26.68 -8.02 24.66
N LEU A 234 27.65 -8.88 24.35
CA LEU A 234 28.43 -9.58 25.37
C LEU A 234 29.20 -8.58 26.26
N ALA A 235 29.78 -7.55 25.69
CA ALA A 235 30.39 -6.47 26.42
C ALA A 235 29.42 -5.73 27.35
N ALA A 236 28.19 -5.46 26.88
CA ALA A 236 27.16 -4.83 27.69
C ALA A 236 26.73 -5.73 28.88
N ARG A 237 26.64 -7.05 28.66
CA ARG A 237 26.37 -8.02 29.74
C ARG A 237 27.51 -8.08 30.76
N SER A 238 28.78 -8.06 30.33
CA SER A 238 29.93 -8.07 31.23
C SER A 238 30.01 -6.79 32.08
N GLN A 239 29.43 -5.69 31.63
CA GLN A 239 29.28 -4.45 32.40
C GLN A 239 28.10 -4.49 33.40
N GLY A 240 27.36 -5.61 33.48
CA GLY A 240 26.25 -5.77 34.43
C GLY A 240 24.95 -5.08 34.00
N LEU A 241 24.79 -4.70 32.74
CA LEU A 241 23.53 -4.10 32.26
C LEU A 241 22.38 -5.13 32.34
N PRO A 242 21.18 -4.71 32.81
CA PRO A 242 20.02 -5.60 32.87
C PRO A 242 19.54 -5.99 31.45
N GLU A 243 19.10 -7.24 31.29
CA GLU A 243 18.65 -7.78 30.01
C GLU A 243 17.57 -6.91 29.32
N ARG A 244 16.68 -6.30 30.09
CA ARG A 244 15.70 -5.37 29.55
C ARG A 244 16.37 -4.18 28.85
N SER A 245 17.40 -3.59 29.45
CA SER A 245 18.18 -2.49 28.86
C SER A 245 18.93 -2.96 27.60
N ILE A 246 19.50 -4.16 27.65
CA ILE A 246 20.22 -4.76 26.51
C ILE A 246 19.25 -4.94 25.33
N ILE A 247 18.07 -5.49 25.56
CA ILE A 247 17.07 -5.69 24.49
C ILE A 247 16.58 -4.36 23.93
N TRP A 248 16.14 -3.42 24.77
CA TRP A 248 15.49 -2.19 24.30
C TRP A 248 16.47 -1.16 23.74
N ASN A 249 17.64 -0.97 24.39
CA ASN A 249 18.55 0.10 24.05
C ASN A 249 19.70 -0.33 23.13
N HIS A 250 20.00 -1.64 23.05
CA HIS A 250 21.13 -2.14 22.26
C HIS A 250 20.68 -3.10 21.14
N ALA A 251 19.88 -4.12 21.43
CA ALA A 251 19.54 -5.14 20.44
C ALA A 251 18.45 -4.66 19.48
N LEU A 252 17.36 -4.08 19.99
CA LEU A 252 16.21 -3.68 19.20
C LEU A 252 16.55 -2.61 18.15
N PRO A 253 17.25 -1.49 18.48
CA PRO A 253 17.59 -0.50 17.47
C PRO A 253 18.41 -1.09 16.31
N ASN A 254 19.36 -1.97 16.64
CA ASN A 254 20.19 -2.65 15.63
C ASN A 254 19.41 -3.67 14.80
N ALA A 255 18.46 -4.40 15.40
CA ALA A 255 17.60 -5.34 14.69
C ALA A 255 16.59 -4.62 13.79
N LEU A 256 16.07 -3.47 14.22
CA LEU A 256 15.15 -2.65 13.44
C LEU A 256 15.79 -2.08 12.18
N MET A 257 17.08 -1.80 12.16
CA MET A 257 17.77 -1.30 10.96
C MET A 257 17.55 -2.23 9.75
N SER A 258 17.69 -3.55 9.95
CA SER A 258 17.41 -4.52 8.88
C SER A 258 15.91 -4.68 8.57
N ALA A 259 15.03 -4.43 9.55
CA ALA A 259 13.60 -4.52 9.38
C ALA A 259 12.98 -3.31 8.65
N ILE A 260 13.62 -2.14 8.71
CA ILE A 260 13.14 -0.91 8.04
C ILE A 260 13.09 -1.10 6.53
N SER A 261 14.11 -1.72 5.92
CA SER A 261 14.12 -1.99 4.48
C SER A 261 12.95 -2.90 4.07
N LEU A 262 12.68 -3.96 4.84
CA LEU A 262 11.56 -4.85 4.61
C LEU A 262 10.22 -4.12 4.83
N GLY A 263 10.13 -3.32 5.91
CA GLY A 263 8.95 -2.51 6.23
C GLY A 263 8.60 -1.50 5.13
N GLY A 264 9.61 -0.94 4.48
CA GLY A 264 9.42 -0.02 3.36
C GLY A 264 8.77 -0.70 2.14
N LEU A 265 9.24 -1.89 1.77
CA LEU A 265 8.64 -2.70 0.71
C LEU A 265 7.20 -3.10 1.07
N GLU A 266 6.96 -3.48 2.32
CA GLU A 266 5.62 -3.80 2.83
C GLU A 266 4.67 -2.60 2.76
N LEU A 267 5.13 -1.41 3.12
CA LEU A 267 4.33 -0.19 3.02
C LEU A 267 3.89 0.08 1.58
N GLY A 268 4.80 -0.02 0.61
CA GLY A 268 4.49 0.15 -0.81
C GLY A 268 3.41 -0.83 -1.28
N THR A 269 3.51 -2.10 -0.91
CA THR A 269 2.51 -3.12 -1.27
C THR A 269 1.17 -2.93 -0.57
N LEU A 270 1.15 -2.38 0.65
CA LEU A 270 -0.08 -2.10 1.38
C LEU A 270 -0.84 -0.90 0.82
N LEU A 271 -0.14 0.12 0.37
CA LEU A 271 -0.78 1.30 -0.22
C LEU A 271 -1.44 1.01 -1.57
N THR A 272 -1.02 -0.08 -2.24
CA THR A 272 -1.56 -0.46 -3.56
C THR A 272 -2.25 -1.82 -3.58
N GLY A 273 -2.02 -2.66 -2.58
CA GLY A 273 -2.41 -4.09 -2.56
C GLY A 273 -3.62 -4.42 -1.70
N THR A 274 -4.44 -3.44 -1.31
CA THR A 274 -5.65 -3.68 -0.49
C THR A 274 -6.88 -4.07 -1.31
N LEU A 275 -6.72 -4.26 -2.64
CA LEU A 275 -7.77 -4.54 -3.61
C LEU A 275 -8.78 -5.61 -3.15
N VAL A 276 -8.26 -6.77 -2.73
CA VAL A 276 -9.12 -7.89 -2.30
C VAL A 276 -9.89 -7.54 -1.03
N THR A 277 -9.21 -6.90 -0.07
CA THR A 277 -9.83 -6.51 1.20
C THR A 277 -10.86 -5.40 1.00
N GLU A 278 -10.55 -4.39 0.19
CA GLU A 278 -11.50 -3.32 -0.14
C GLU A 278 -12.77 -3.87 -0.83
N THR A 279 -12.59 -4.84 -1.73
CA THR A 279 -13.72 -5.49 -2.40
C THR A 279 -14.53 -6.33 -1.41
N LEU A 280 -13.87 -7.13 -0.57
CA LEU A 280 -14.51 -7.99 0.41
C LEU A 280 -15.35 -7.20 1.43
N PHE A 281 -14.78 -6.12 1.95
CA PHE A 281 -15.41 -5.27 2.96
C PHE A 281 -16.19 -4.09 2.37
N ALA A 282 -16.38 -4.05 1.04
CA ALA A 282 -17.09 -2.98 0.34
C ALA A 282 -16.55 -1.57 0.61
N PHE A 283 -15.24 -1.43 0.86
CA PHE A 283 -14.58 -0.12 1.06
C PHE A 283 -14.48 0.65 -0.26
N PRO A 284 -14.84 1.94 -0.28
CA PRO A 284 -14.79 2.77 -1.50
C PRO A 284 -13.35 3.27 -1.78
N GLY A 285 -12.38 2.36 -1.86
CA GLY A 285 -10.98 2.66 -2.13
C GLY A 285 -10.57 2.40 -3.57
N MET A 286 -9.29 2.68 -3.85
CA MET A 286 -8.64 2.56 -5.17
C MET A 286 -8.69 1.11 -5.69
N GLY A 287 -8.48 0.11 -4.83
CA GLY A 287 -8.52 -1.29 -5.23
C GLY A 287 -9.90 -1.70 -5.71
N ARG A 288 -10.96 -1.39 -4.95
CA ARG A 288 -12.34 -1.65 -5.37
C ARG A 288 -12.72 -0.87 -6.63
N LEU A 289 -12.26 0.38 -6.75
CA LEU A 289 -12.47 1.20 -7.94
C LEU A 289 -11.81 0.56 -9.17
N THR A 290 -10.59 0.03 -9.03
CA THR A 290 -9.88 -0.71 -10.09
C THR A 290 -10.63 -1.98 -10.49
N VAL A 291 -11.11 -2.77 -9.53
CA VAL A 291 -11.92 -3.98 -9.84
C VAL A 291 -13.19 -3.60 -10.60
N ALA A 292 -13.90 -2.56 -10.16
CA ALA A 292 -15.09 -2.08 -10.85
C ALA A 292 -14.77 -1.66 -12.29
N ALA A 293 -13.66 -0.95 -12.52
CA ALA A 293 -13.20 -0.54 -13.84
C ALA A 293 -12.90 -1.75 -14.75
N VAL A 294 -12.26 -2.80 -14.21
CA VAL A 294 -11.98 -4.03 -14.96
C VAL A 294 -13.27 -4.73 -15.35
N LEU A 295 -14.19 -4.95 -14.41
CA LEU A 295 -15.43 -5.69 -14.63
C LEU A 295 -16.37 -4.95 -15.61
N SER A 296 -16.38 -3.62 -15.56
CA SER A 296 -17.19 -2.79 -16.46
C SER A 296 -16.46 -2.40 -17.75
N ARG A 297 -15.20 -2.83 -17.95
CA ARG A 297 -14.36 -2.46 -19.09
C ARG A 297 -14.21 -0.94 -19.28
N ASP A 298 -14.16 -0.23 -18.17
CA ASP A 298 -13.98 1.22 -18.14
C ASP A 298 -12.50 1.56 -18.28
N TYR A 299 -12.03 1.65 -19.53
CA TYR A 299 -10.61 1.83 -19.83
C TYR A 299 -10.01 3.13 -19.27
N PRO A 300 -10.66 4.32 -19.39
CA PRO A 300 -10.11 5.54 -18.80
C PRO A 300 -9.91 5.41 -17.29
N LEU A 301 -10.89 4.85 -16.60
CA LEU A 301 -10.84 4.63 -15.15
C LEU A 301 -9.76 3.62 -14.78
N LEU A 302 -9.64 2.50 -15.51
CA LEU A 302 -8.63 1.47 -15.30
C LEU A 302 -7.22 2.05 -15.47
N VAL A 303 -7.01 2.79 -16.55
CA VAL A 303 -5.73 3.46 -16.84
C VAL A 303 -5.36 4.45 -15.75
N GLY A 304 -6.30 5.34 -15.38
CA GLY A 304 -6.09 6.32 -14.31
C GLY A 304 -5.73 5.66 -12.98
N CYS A 305 -6.49 4.64 -12.57
CA CYS A 305 -6.22 3.87 -11.36
C CYS A 305 -4.84 3.20 -11.40
N THR A 306 -4.45 2.61 -12.53
CA THR A 306 -3.16 1.93 -12.68
C THR A 306 -1.99 2.90 -12.57
N ILE A 307 -2.06 4.03 -13.27
CA ILE A 307 -1.00 5.07 -13.25
C ILE A 307 -0.86 5.66 -11.85
N VAL A 308 -1.97 6.05 -11.21
CA VAL A 308 -1.93 6.62 -9.85
C VAL A 308 -1.40 5.60 -8.84
N SER A 309 -1.82 4.33 -8.93
CA SER A 309 -1.28 3.27 -8.07
C SER A 309 0.21 3.06 -8.28
N GLY A 310 0.68 3.06 -9.53
CA GLY A 310 2.12 2.98 -9.84
C GLY A 310 2.92 4.15 -9.28
N CYS A 311 2.42 5.37 -9.40
CA CYS A 311 3.03 6.55 -8.77
C CYS A 311 3.10 6.41 -7.25
N LEU A 312 2.04 5.89 -6.60
CA LEU A 312 2.03 5.65 -5.16
C LEU A 312 3.09 4.64 -4.72
N VAL A 313 3.27 3.55 -5.47
CA VAL A 313 4.35 2.57 -5.18
C VAL A 313 5.71 3.25 -5.20
N ILE A 314 5.96 4.05 -6.23
CA ILE A 314 7.24 4.77 -6.38
C ILE A 314 7.45 5.74 -5.21
N VAL A 315 6.42 6.50 -4.85
CA VAL A 315 6.48 7.44 -3.71
C VAL A 315 6.72 6.68 -2.40
N ALA A 316 5.98 5.60 -2.15
CA ALA A 316 6.12 4.78 -0.95
C ALA A 316 7.53 4.17 -0.83
N ASN A 317 8.04 3.60 -1.91
CA ASN A 317 9.40 3.05 -1.95
C ASN A 317 10.45 4.14 -1.74
N SER A 318 10.26 5.32 -2.35
CA SER A 318 11.19 6.46 -2.17
C SER A 318 11.20 6.95 -0.72
N ILE A 319 10.05 7.02 -0.06
CA ILE A 319 9.94 7.35 1.37
C ILE A 319 10.68 6.31 2.22
N ALA A 320 10.48 5.02 1.95
CA ALA A 320 11.13 3.93 2.66
C ALA A 320 12.66 4.00 2.53
N ASP A 321 13.14 4.29 1.35
CA ASP A 321 14.56 4.42 1.07
C ASP A 321 15.20 5.63 1.76
N VAL A 322 14.48 6.76 1.81
CA VAL A 322 14.91 7.94 2.57
C VAL A 322 14.96 7.64 4.06
N LEU A 323 13.96 6.96 4.58
CA LEU A 323 13.94 6.53 5.99
C LEU A 323 15.11 5.59 6.29
N HIS A 324 15.40 4.63 5.41
CA HIS A 324 16.55 3.74 5.53
C HIS A 324 17.88 4.52 5.54
N ALA A 325 18.09 5.40 4.55
CA ALA A 325 19.30 6.22 4.46
C ALA A 325 19.46 7.22 5.63
N ALA A 326 18.33 7.68 6.21
CA ALA A 326 18.37 8.57 7.38
C ALA A 326 18.74 7.82 8.66
N LEU A 327 18.35 6.56 8.78
CA LEU A 327 18.53 5.75 9.98
C LEU A 327 19.80 4.89 9.95
N ASP A 328 20.32 4.52 8.77
CA ASP A 328 21.57 3.78 8.64
C ASP A 328 22.77 4.70 8.36
N PRO A 329 23.65 4.95 9.35
CA PRO A 329 24.84 5.77 9.14
C PRO A 329 25.88 5.13 8.20
N ARG A 330 25.77 3.82 7.89
CA ARG A 330 26.73 3.09 7.04
C ARG A 330 26.51 3.33 5.54
N VAL A 331 25.28 3.59 5.15
CA VAL A 331 24.91 3.94 3.75
C VAL A 331 25.43 5.33 3.35
N ARG A 332 25.97 6.09 4.31
CA ARG A 332 26.53 7.44 4.06
C ARG A 332 27.97 7.46 3.57
N THR A 333 28.64 6.32 3.50
CA THR A 333 30.07 6.22 3.19
C THR A 333 30.40 5.57 1.84
N GLU A 334 29.43 5.12 1.09
CA GLU A 334 29.51 4.69 -0.31
C GLU A 334 28.81 5.69 -1.25
#